data_1e69b51e3be3b60b07dbda2cbe58e6a6
#
_entry.id   1e69b51e3be3b60b07dbda2cbe58e6a6
#
_cell.length_a   1.000
_cell.length_b   1.000
_cell.length_c   1.000
_cell.angle_alpha   90.00
_cell.angle_beta   90.00
_cell.angle_gamma   90.00
#
_symmetry.space_group_name_H-M   'P 1'
#
loop_
_entity.id
_entity.type
_entity.pdbx_description
1 polymer ?
#
loop_
_entity_poly.entity_id
_entity_poly.type
_entity_poly.pdbx_seq_one_letter_code
_entity_poly.pdbx_strand_id
1 'polypeptide(L)'
;MLLIVLSSMGYSLNRVSVHDPSIVWEPTSQTYYIFGSHRAFAKSKNLMSWQTVSIPWKTATSNNAANRTAFLTPAVKKVTKGGVEVDFPAFNAMEWAKRGNASYNIDGNLWAPDVIYNKTMKKWCMYMSVNGDAWFSSIVLLTADQITGPYLYQGPVVISGFKSGTSYKDTDLELVIGDQTSLPSRYNVGNNWGRRYPNNIDPCVFYDEDDKLWLTYGSWSGGIWMLELDEGTGLRDYNVDYPLKGSGDGVTQDPYFGKKIAGGYYVSGEGSYIEHVGDYYYLFVTYGGLAAGGVSSDYNNGGYQMRVFRSQNPDGPYVDSKGSSAIFNSYLLNFGVNENDGNRGVNIFGAYGDWGHQTVGAWSERSQGHNSIIAAEDGRIYLVYHTRFQNQGEFHQVRVHQVFLNEEGWLVAAPFEYTGEQIKSNDIPISQQVTNGQIYGKYKLLIHQYKLNHLTKKYTTPVEIALHSDGSITGAYNGTWTATAGTSYVTINLAGQEYKGVMMEQTLEPTITTTPCFTALRSSTGVTIWGYKYDEITGIDDVRSKMSDGRGGFYNINGQKVSNSNKGIMIVNGKKYLNK
;
A
#
# COMPACT_ATOMS: atom_id res chain seq x y z
N MET A 1 -5.99 44.90 14.44
CA MET A 1 -4.77 44.10 14.30
C MET A 1 -5.00 42.79 15.03
N LEU A 2 -5.48 41.77 14.31
CA LEU A 2 -5.84 40.45 14.87
C LEU A 2 -4.58 39.63 14.89
N LEU A 3 -4.05 39.35 16.06
CA LEU A 3 -2.89 38.47 16.24
C LEU A 3 -3.39 37.03 16.07
N ILE A 4 -3.13 36.43 14.88
CA ILE A 4 -3.30 35.00 14.69
C ILE A 4 -2.11 34.35 15.39
N VAL A 5 -2.33 33.85 16.59
CA VAL A 5 -1.40 32.94 17.25
C VAL A 5 -1.50 31.57 16.50
N LEU A 6 -0.64 31.36 15.55
CA LEU A 6 -0.37 30.01 15.03
C LEU A 6 0.27 29.23 16.18
N SER A 7 -0.56 28.49 16.93
CA SER A 7 -0.07 27.46 17.81
C SER A 7 0.60 26.40 16.94
N SER A 8 1.91 26.31 16.99
CA SER A 8 2.65 25.14 16.51
C SER A 8 2.22 23.97 17.41
N MET A 9 1.15 23.28 17.03
CA MET A 9 0.86 21.98 17.60
C MET A 9 2.02 21.09 17.19
N GLY A 10 2.81 20.64 18.17
CA GLY A 10 3.77 19.58 17.97
C GLY A 10 3.03 18.35 17.53
N TYR A 11 3.10 18.01 16.23
CA TYR A 11 2.47 16.82 15.70
C TYR A 11 3.28 15.61 16.18
N SER A 12 2.69 14.85 17.08
CA SER A 12 3.20 13.53 17.46
C SER A 12 2.49 12.51 16.60
N LEU A 13 3.24 11.75 15.80
CA LEU A 13 2.72 10.60 15.10
C LEU A 13 2.38 9.51 16.12
N ASN A 14 1.12 9.11 16.18
CA ASN A 14 0.67 7.97 16.97
C ASN A 14 0.36 6.81 16.03
N ARG A 15 1.34 5.95 15.83
CA ARG A 15 1.29 4.81 14.90
C ARG A 15 0.61 3.60 15.53
N VAL A 16 0.05 2.75 14.68
CA VAL A 16 -0.58 1.49 15.08
C VAL A 16 0.05 0.31 14.36
N SER A 17 -0.10 -0.86 14.95
CA SER A 17 0.26 -2.14 14.34
C SER A 17 -1.00 -2.74 13.72
N VAL A 18 -1.15 -2.58 12.41
CA VAL A 18 -2.18 -3.20 11.58
C VAL A 18 -1.48 -3.83 10.38
N HIS A 19 -1.66 -5.13 10.20
CA HIS A 19 -1.12 -5.88 9.07
C HIS A 19 -2.10 -5.82 7.92
N ASP A 20 -1.62 -5.67 6.67
CA ASP A 20 -2.45 -5.61 5.46
C ASP A 20 -3.52 -4.50 5.53
N PRO A 21 -3.13 -3.24 5.74
CA PRO A 21 -4.09 -2.17 5.99
C PRO A 21 -4.88 -1.81 4.73
N SER A 22 -6.21 -1.95 4.75
CA SER A 22 -7.12 -1.35 3.79
C SER A 22 -7.71 -0.07 4.37
N ILE A 23 -7.58 1.04 3.66
CA ILE A 23 -8.05 2.36 4.10
C ILE A 23 -9.38 2.72 3.46
N VAL A 24 -10.26 3.34 4.25
CA VAL A 24 -11.51 3.91 3.77
C VAL A 24 -11.84 5.21 4.51
N TRP A 25 -12.43 6.16 3.79
CA TRP A 25 -12.97 7.38 4.35
C TRP A 25 -14.45 7.23 4.68
N GLU A 26 -14.82 7.60 5.91
CA GLU A 26 -16.22 7.67 6.33
C GLU A 26 -16.66 9.14 6.44
N PRO A 27 -17.49 9.63 5.49
CA PRO A 27 -17.76 11.06 5.34
C PRO A 27 -18.63 11.64 6.46
N THR A 28 -19.52 10.86 7.06
CA THR A 28 -20.43 11.36 8.11
C THR A 28 -19.67 11.74 9.37
N SER A 29 -18.76 10.88 9.80
CA SER A 29 -17.90 11.15 10.96
C SER A 29 -16.61 11.86 10.60
N GLN A 30 -16.34 12.08 9.31
CA GLN A 30 -15.08 12.62 8.79
C GLN A 30 -13.88 11.88 9.38
N THR A 31 -13.84 10.56 9.18
CA THR A 31 -12.86 9.68 9.81
C THR A 31 -12.32 8.68 8.81
N TYR A 32 -11.01 8.54 8.77
CA TYR A 32 -10.35 7.43 8.10
C TYR A 32 -10.39 6.20 9.00
N TYR A 33 -10.71 5.07 8.40
CA TYR A 33 -10.60 3.76 9.03
C TYR A 33 -9.59 2.91 8.27
N ILE A 34 -8.83 2.10 8.99
CA ILE A 34 -8.02 1.03 8.41
C ILE A 34 -8.46 -0.30 8.98
N PHE A 35 -8.60 -1.26 8.08
CA PHE A 35 -8.99 -2.62 8.37
C PHE A 35 -7.83 -3.55 8.00
N GLY A 36 -7.47 -4.46 8.87
CA GLY A 36 -6.35 -5.36 8.62
C GLY A 36 -6.58 -6.79 9.10
N SER A 37 -5.60 -7.61 8.84
CA SER A 37 -5.57 -9.02 9.23
C SER A 37 -5.78 -9.21 10.72
N HIS A 38 -6.32 -10.38 11.09
CA HIS A 38 -6.61 -10.77 12.48
C HIS A 38 -7.59 -9.83 13.18
N ARG A 39 -8.42 -9.12 12.42
CA ARG A 39 -9.37 -8.11 12.91
C ARG A 39 -8.68 -6.95 13.64
N ALA A 40 -7.47 -6.63 13.25
CA ALA A 40 -6.78 -5.44 13.72
C ALA A 40 -7.31 -4.22 12.96
N PHE A 41 -8.06 -3.36 13.63
CA PHE A 41 -8.71 -2.19 13.05
C PHE A 41 -8.30 -0.93 13.79
N ALA A 42 -8.21 0.19 13.04
CA ALA A 42 -7.93 1.48 13.65
C ALA A 42 -8.64 2.61 12.90
N LYS A 43 -8.66 3.79 13.51
CA LYS A 43 -9.24 5.01 12.93
C LYS A 43 -8.37 6.22 13.20
N SER A 44 -8.48 7.22 12.32
CA SER A 44 -7.80 8.50 12.46
C SER A 44 -8.61 9.62 11.83
N LYS A 45 -8.53 10.83 12.41
CA LYS A 45 -9.10 12.05 11.82
C LYS A 45 -8.14 12.75 10.85
N ASN A 46 -6.87 12.39 10.89
CA ASN A 46 -5.81 13.17 10.25
C ASN A 46 -4.68 12.32 9.64
N LEU A 47 -4.84 10.98 9.58
CA LEU A 47 -3.84 10.03 9.07
C LEU A 47 -2.51 9.97 9.86
N MET A 48 -2.36 10.78 10.90
CA MET A 48 -1.15 10.87 11.73
C MET A 48 -1.34 10.24 13.11
N SER A 49 -2.51 10.41 13.68
CA SER A 49 -2.83 9.90 15.02
C SER A 49 -3.89 8.81 14.92
N TRP A 50 -3.46 7.58 15.07
CA TRP A 50 -4.28 6.39 14.96
C TRP A 50 -4.74 5.88 16.32
N GLN A 51 -5.94 5.36 16.35
CA GLN A 51 -6.57 4.78 17.51
C GLN A 51 -7.17 3.42 17.15
N THR A 52 -6.80 2.38 17.87
CA THR A 52 -7.39 1.05 17.67
C THR A 52 -8.88 1.05 17.99
N VAL A 53 -9.64 0.27 17.21
CA VAL A 53 -11.09 0.11 17.40
C VAL A 53 -11.45 -1.36 17.38
N SER A 54 -12.49 -1.70 18.15
CA SER A 54 -13.11 -3.03 18.11
C SER A 54 -14.42 -2.94 17.36
N ILE A 55 -14.55 -3.72 16.30
CA ILE A 55 -15.74 -3.74 15.44
C ILE A 55 -16.47 -5.08 15.60
N PRO A 56 -17.71 -5.07 16.10
CA PRO A 56 -18.46 -6.29 16.36
C PRO A 56 -18.99 -6.90 15.05
N TRP A 57 -19.13 -8.24 15.06
CA TRP A 57 -19.85 -9.00 14.07
C TRP A 57 -21.09 -9.64 14.72
N LYS A 58 -22.10 -9.93 13.92
CA LYS A 58 -23.34 -10.55 14.36
C LYS A 58 -23.70 -11.75 13.47
N THR A 59 -24.53 -12.64 13.98
CA THR A 59 -25.21 -13.65 13.18
C THR A 59 -26.63 -13.18 12.82
N ALA A 60 -27.30 -13.87 11.90
CA ALA A 60 -28.69 -13.58 11.54
C ALA A 60 -29.66 -13.65 12.74
N THR A 61 -29.32 -14.39 13.79
CA THR A 61 -30.15 -14.62 14.97
C THR A 61 -29.62 -14.01 16.27
N SER A 62 -28.43 -13.42 16.27
CA SER A 62 -27.79 -12.90 17.48
C SER A 62 -26.94 -11.67 17.18
N ASN A 63 -27.06 -10.64 18.03
CA ASN A 63 -26.18 -9.48 18.01
C ASN A 63 -24.87 -9.73 18.77
N ASN A 64 -24.63 -10.91 19.28
CA ASN A 64 -23.42 -11.24 20.03
C ASN A 64 -22.25 -11.50 19.08
N ALA A 65 -21.35 -10.55 19.01
CA ALA A 65 -20.16 -10.57 18.16
C ALA A 65 -19.12 -11.63 18.52
N ALA A 66 -19.16 -12.15 19.72
CA ALA A 66 -18.22 -13.18 20.18
C ALA A 66 -18.53 -14.55 19.55
N ASN A 67 -19.68 -14.67 18.88
CA ASN A 67 -20.07 -15.94 18.29
C ASN A 67 -19.33 -16.16 16.96
N ARG A 68 -18.34 -17.04 16.99
CA ARG A 68 -17.54 -17.47 15.83
C ARG A 68 -18.34 -18.29 14.80
N THR A 69 -19.62 -18.54 15.08
CA THR A 69 -20.55 -19.16 14.13
C THR A 69 -21.05 -18.20 13.04
N ALA A 70 -20.53 -16.97 12.99
CA ALA A 70 -20.94 -15.96 11.99
C ALA A 70 -20.88 -16.47 10.54
N PHE A 71 -19.96 -17.38 10.25
CA PHE A 71 -19.78 -17.98 8.92
C PHE A 71 -20.48 -19.34 8.73
N LEU A 72 -21.39 -19.71 9.59
CA LEU A 72 -22.10 -21.00 9.48
C LEU A 72 -23.22 -20.96 8.44
N THR A 73 -23.89 -19.83 8.29
CA THR A 73 -25.04 -19.73 7.40
C THR A 73 -25.08 -18.36 6.75
N PRO A 74 -24.98 -18.25 5.41
CA PRO A 74 -25.14 -17.00 4.69
C PRO A 74 -26.51 -16.35 4.95
N ALA A 75 -26.55 -15.04 5.07
CA ALA A 75 -27.79 -14.28 5.14
C ALA A 75 -28.49 -14.24 3.77
N VAL A 76 -27.73 -14.11 2.69
CA VAL A 76 -28.23 -14.22 1.31
C VAL A 76 -28.66 -15.67 1.06
N LYS A 77 -29.87 -15.85 0.51
CA LYS A 77 -30.45 -17.16 0.20
C LYS A 77 -30.61 -17.38 -1.29
N LYS A 78 -30.62 -16.32 -2.06
CA LYS A 78 -30.84 -16.35 -3.50
C LYS A 78 -29.98 -15.33 -4.20
N VAL A 79 -29.60 -15.63 -5.42
CA VAL A 79 -28.87 -14.73 -6.35
C VAL A 79 -29.53 -14.83 -7.73
N THR A 80 -29.26 -13.82 -8.58
CA THR A 80 -29.73 -13.84 -9.96
C THR A 80 -28.66 -14.44 -10.86
N LYS A 81 -29.02 -15.42 -11.69
CA LYS A 81 -28.18 -16.02 -12.71
C LYS A 81 -28.95 -16.14 -14.02
N GLY A 82 -28.41 -15.55 -15.09
CA GLY A 82 -29.07 -15.53 -16.39
C GLY A 82 -30.44 -14.87 -16.34
N GLY A 83 -30.64 -13.88 -15.49
CA GLY A 83 -31.93 -13.20 -15.27
C GLY A 83 -32.94 -14.00 -14.44
N VAL A 84 -32.58 -15.15 -13.89
CA VAL A 84 -33.45 -16.01 -13.07
C VAL A 84 -32.91 -16.08 -11.64
N GLU A 85 -33.81 -15.99 -10.67
CA GLU A 85 -33.49 -16.19 -9.26
C GLU A 85 -33.22 -17.67 -8.97
N VAL A 86 -32.02 -17.96 -8.41
CA VAL A 86 -31.57 -19.30 -8.03
C VAL A 86 -31.18 -19.35 -6.56
N ASP A 87 -31.25 -20.51 -5.95
CA ASP A 87 -30.82 -20.70 -4.57
C ASP A 87 -29.34 -20.50 -4.42
N PHE A 88 -28.94 -19.74 -3.38
CA PHE A 88 -27.56 -19.50 -3.04
C PHE A 88 -27.06 -20.52 -2.01
N PRO A 89 -25.89 -21.13 -2.19
CA PRO A 89 -25.39 -22.18 -1.32
C PRO A 89 -25.23 -21.75 0.14
N ALA A 90 -25.63 -22.66 1.05
CA ALA A 90 -25.42 -22.47 2.49
C ALA A 90 -23.96 -22.80 2.86
N PHE A 91 -23.01 -21.99 2.41
CA PHE A 91 -21.58 -22.23 2.55
C PHE A 91 -21.06 -21.81 3.94
N ASN A 92 -20.45 -22.75 4.65
CA ASN A 92 -19.75 -22.49 5.91
C ASN A 92 -18.26 -22.30 5.66
N ALA A 93 -17.81 -21.04 5.59
CA ALA A 93 -16.43 -20.70 5.30
C ALA A 93 -15.43 -21.21 6.34
N MET A 94 -15.82 -21.23 7.63
CA MET A 94 -14.97 -21.74 8.69
C MET A 94 -14.77 -23.26 8.57
N GLU A 95 -15.86 -24.02 8.33
CA GLU A 95 -15.77 -25.47 8.18
C GLU A 95 -14.98 -25.85 6.90
N TRP A 96 -15.15 -25.05 5.84
CA TRP A 96 -14.36 -25.22 4.64
C TRP A 96 -12.87 -25.02 4.91
N ALA A 97 -12.49 -23.92 5.57
CA ALA A 97 -11.11 -23.58 5.86
C ALA A 97 -10.42 -24.57 6.80
N LYS A 98 -11.11 -24.99 7.86
CA LYS A 98 -10.50 -25.86 8.88
C LYS A 98 -10.34 -27.32 8.45
N ARG A 99 -11.14 -27.82 7.51
CA ARG A 99 -11.05 -29.19 6.98
C ARG A 99 -10.89 -30.28 8.05
N GLY A 100 -11.65 -30.17 9.12
CA GLY A 100 -11.59 -31.13 10.23
C GLY A 100 -10.43 -30.92 11.20
N ASN A 101 -9.58 -29.89 10.99
CA ASN A 101 -8.54 -29.53 11.95
C ASN A 101 -9.16 -28.93 13.20
N ALA A 102 -9.17 -29.68 14.29
CA ALA A 102 -9.74 -29.23 15.56
C ALA A 102 -8.97 -28.04 16.19
N SER A 103 -7.72 -27.82 15.79
CA SER A 103 -6.88 -26.73 16.28
C SER A 103 -6.99 -25.47 15.41
N TYR A 104 -7.83 -25.46 14.39
CA TYR A 104 -7.99 -24.29 13.51
C TYR A 104 -8.51 -23.08 14.30
N ASN A 105 -7.74 -22.00 14.26
CA ASN A 105 -8.09 -20.72 14.86
C ASN A 105 -8.58 -19.75 13.79
N ILE A 106 -9.89 -19.50 13.75
CA ILE A 106 -10.47 -18.60 12.74
C ILE A 106 -9.94 -17.17 12.88
N ASP A 107 -9.81 -16.64 14.09
CA ASP A 107 -9.34 -15.25 14.27
C ASP A 107 -7.91 -15.06 13.73
N GLY A 108 -7.06 -16.08 13.88
CA GLY A 108 -5.70 -16.08 13.31
C GLY A 108 -5.66 -16.28 11.80
N ASN A 109 -6.80 -16.62 11.16
CA ASN A 109 -6.91 -16.89 9.75
C ASN A 109 -7.90 -15.96 9.02
N LEU A 110 -8.32 -14.88 9.65
CA LEU A 110 -9.02 -13.77 9.01
C LEU A 110 -7.97 -12.76 8.54
N TRP A 111 -7.75 -12.72 7.21
CA TRP A 111 -6.65 -11.98 6.62
C TRP A 111 -7.13 -10.91 5.65
N ALA A 112 -6.33 -9.86 5.50
CA ALA A 112 -6.40 -8.85 4.46
C ALA A 112 -7.84 -8.47 4.05
N PRO A 113 -8.63 -7.84 4.90
CA PRO A 113 -9.96 -7.38 4.51
C PRO A 113 -9.86 -6.14 3.63
N ASP A 114 -10.88 -5.95 2.79
CA ASP A 114 -11.15 -4.66 2.18
C ASP A 114 -12.57 -4.18 2.50
N VAL A 115 -12.77 -2.87 2.62
CA VAL A 115 -14.05 -2.30 3.04
C VAL A 115 -14.47 -1.16 2.14
N ILE A 116 -15.69 -1.24 1.61
CA ILE A 116 -16.27 -0.21 0.76
C ILE A 116 -17.72 0.09 1.19
N TYR A 117 -18.19 1.32 0.94
CA TYR A 117 -19.61 1.64 1.05
C TYR A 117 -20.31 1.25 -0.27
N ASN A 118 -21.18 0.27 -0.21
CA ASN A 118 -21.98 -0.11 -1.37
C ASN A 118 -23.13 0.88 -1.55
N LYS A 119 -23.10 1.62 -2.65
CA LYS A 119 -24.03 2.71 -2.97
C LYS A 119 -25.46 2.23 -3.16
N THR A 120 -25.64 1.05 -3.77
CA THR A 120 -26.94 0.43 -4.07
C THR A 120 -27.56 -0.19 -2.83
N MET A 121 -26.81 -0.98 -2.08
CA MET A 121 -27.27 -1.59 -0.82
C MET A 121 -27.40 -0.56 0.31
N LYS A 122 -26.73 0.57 0.21
CA LYS A 122 -26.56 1.58 1.28
C LYS A 122 -25.99 0.97 2.56
N LYS A 123 -24.97 0.15 2.40
CA LYS A 123 -24.30 -0.58 3.48
C LYS A 123 -22.79 -0.55 3.32
N TRP A 124 -22.12 -0.64 4.44
CA TRP A 124 -20.69 -0.94 4.49
C TRP A 124 -20.50 -2.42 4.21
N CYS A 125 -19.70 -2.73 3.20
CA CYS A 125 -19.36 -4.07 2.76
C CYS A 125 -17.90 -4.35 3.13
N MET A 126 -17.66 -5.37 3.94
CA MET A 126 -16.33 -5.87 4.29
C MET A 126 -16.12 -7.20 3.56
N TYR A 127 -15.13 -7.23 2.70
CA TYR A 127 -14.68 -8.45 2.03
C TYR A 127 -13.49 -8.99 2.82
N MET A 128 -13.64 -10.19 3.38
CA MET A 128 -12.65 -10.75 4.31
C MET A 128 -12.13 -12.08 3.78
N SER A 129 -10.83 -12.25 3.78
CA SER A 129 -10.21 -13.54 3.51
C SER A 129 -10.37 -14.47 4.70
N VAL A 130 -10.95 -15.65 4.49
CA VAL A 130 -10.90 -16.76 5.42
C VAL A 130 -9.87 -17.74 4.89
N ASN A 131 -8.66 -17.68 5.43
CA ASN A 131 -7.54 -18.51 5.00
C ASN A 131 -7.65 -19.90 5.61
N GLY A 132 -7.33 -20.93 4.86
CA GLY A 132 -7.45 -22.31 5.30
C GLY A 132 -6.24 -23.16 4.97
N ASP A 133 -6.12 -24.27 5.70
CA ASP A 133 -5.09 -25.27 5.44
C ASP A 133 -5.18 -25.80 4.00
N ALA A 134 -4.03 -26.05 3.37
CA ALA A 134 -3.95 -26.61 2.04
C ALA A 134 -4.78 -25.84 0.98
N TRP A 135 -4.85 -24.51 1.14
CA TRP A 135 -5.50 -23.57 0.21
C TRP A 135 -7.04 -23.65 0.19
N PHE A 136 -7.65 -24.20 1.22
CA PHE A 136 -9.09 -24.14 1.44
C PHE A 136 -9.51 -22.76 1.94
N SER A 137 -9.33 -21.78 1.11
CA SER A 137 -9.58 -20.38 1.43
C SER A 137 -10.86 -19.89 0.76
N SER A 138 -11.40 -18.78 1.23
CA SER A 138 -12.50 -18.08 0.58
C SER A 138 -12.45 -16.59 0.90
N ILE A 139 -12.96 -15.79 -0.02
CA ILE A 139 -13.34 -14.41 0.27
C ILE A 139 -14.82 -14.41 0.59
N VAL A 140 -15.16 -13.81 1.72
CA VAL A 140 -16.54 -13.73 2.21
C VAL A 140 -16.96 -12.27 2.35
N LEU A 141 -18.25 -12.02 2.12
CA LEU A 141 -18.87 -10.70 2.31
C LEU A 141 -19.55 -10.62 3.68
N LEU A 142 -19.24 -9.56 4.41
CA LEU A 142 -19.97 -9.13 5.60
C LEU A 142 -20.51 -7.72 5.37
N THR A 143 -21.71 -7.41 5.85
CA THR A 143 -22.32 -6.08 5.69
C THR A 143 -22.79 -5.49 7.01
N ALA A 144 -22.76 -4.16 7.09
CA ALA A 144 -23.27 -3.41 8.23
C ALA A 144 -23.91 -2.09 7.77
N ASP A 145 -24.83 -1.55 8.59
CA ASP A 145 -25.42 -0.24 8.33
C ASP A 145 -24.46 0.91 8.68
N GLN A 146 -23.51 0.64 9.56
CA GLN A 146 -22.45 1.59 9.97
C GLN A 146 -21.08 0.94 9.82
N ILE A 147 -20.06 1.72 9.47
CA ILE A 147 -18.70 1.23 9.33
C ILE A 147 -18.16 0.57 10.59
N THR A 148 -18.66 0.97 11.75
CA THR A 148 -18.33 0.39 13.06
C THR A 148 -19.11 -0.89 13.38
N GLY A 149 -19.88 -1.43 12.43
CA GLY A 149 -20.65 -2.65 12.61
C GLY A 149 -21.96 -2.48 13.39
N PRO A 150 -22.57 -3.57 13.86
CA PRO A 150 -22.11 -4.95 13.75
C PRO A 150 -22.24 -5.51 12.31
N TYR A 151 -21.20 -6.21 11.87
CA TYR A 151 -21.19 -6.84 10.55
C TYR A 151 -21.89 -8.20 10.54
N LEU A 152 -22.65 -8.47 9.48
CA LEU A 152 -23.38 -9.72 9.25
C LEU A 152 -22.85 -10.44 8.01
N TYR A 153 -22.51 -11.72 8.16
CA TYR A 153 -22.09 -12.57 7.06
C TYR A 153 -23.21 -12.73 6.00
N GLN A 154 -22.90 -12.37 4.77
CA GLN A 154 -23.82 -12.47 3.64
C GLN A 154 -23.63 -13.78 2.86
N GLY A 155 -22.39 -14.15 2.57
CA GLY A 155 -22.03 -15.34 1.83
C GLY A 155 -20.61 -15.31 1.28
N PRO A 156 -20.16 -16.40 0.63
CA PRO A 156 -18.91 -16.43 -0.09
C PRO A 156 -19.00 -15.60 -1.37
N VAL A 157 -17.89 -15.00 -1.76
CA VAL A 157 -17.75 -14.30 -3.05
C VAL A 157 -17.00 -15.17 -4.05
N VAL A 158 -15.93 -15.82 -3.59
CA VAL A 158 -15.15 -16.79 -4.36
C VAL A 158 -14.41 -17.75 -3.43
N ILE A 159 -14.36 -19.02 -3.80
CA ILE A 159 -13.81 -20.11 -2.98
C ILE A 159 -12.64 -20.75 -3.71
N SER A 160 -11.58 -21.12 -3.00
CA SER A 160 -10.46 -21.94 -3.50
C SER A 160 -10.30 -23.25 -2.73
N GLY A 161 -9.39 -24.09 -3.20
CA GLY A 161 -9.04 -25.33 -2.53
C GLY A 161 -9.80 -26.56 -3.04
N PHE A 162 -10.56 -26.45 -4.12
CA PHE A 162 -11.17 -27.63 -4.75
C PHE A 162 -10.08 -28.61 -5.19
N LYS A 163 -10.24 -29.88 -4.81
CA LYS A 163 -9.31 -30.95 -5.21
C LYS A 163 -10.02 -32.30 -5.29
N SER A 164 -9.35 -33.28 -5.85
CA SER A 164 -9.88 -34.64 -5.93
C SER A 164 -10.36 -35.15 -4.57
N GLY A 165 -11.56 -35.70 -4.53
CA GLY A 165 -12.20 -36.15 -3.29
C GLY A 165 -12.89 -35.05 -2.46
N THR A 166 -12.83 -33.78 -2.89
CA THR A 166 -13.57 -32.68 -2.28
C THR A 166 -14.80 -32.39 -3.11
N SER A 167 -15.98 -32.41 -2.51
CA SER A 167 -17.20 -31.99 -3.17
C SER A 167 -17.16 -30.50 -3.47
N TYR A 168 -17.52 -30.12 -4.68
CA TYR A 168 -17.79 -28.73 -5.07
C TYR A 168 -19.29 -28.42 -5.08
N LYS A 169 -20.11 -29.44 -4.80
CA LYS A 169 -21.54 -29.31 -4.64
C LYS A 169 -21.84 -28.41 -3.45
N ASP A 170 -22.94 -27.71 -3.55
CA ASP A 170 -23.34 -26.72 -2.54
C ASP A 170 -22.31 -25.59 -2.35
N THR A 171 -21.56 -25.26 -3.41
CA THR A 171 -20.64 -24.13 -3.45
C THR A 171 -20.94 -23.20 -4.63
N ASP A 172 -20.37 -22.01 -4.62
CA ASP A 172 -20.46 -21.04 -5.72
C ASP A 172 -19.86 -21.57 -7.04
N LEU A 173 -18.91 -22.51 -7.01
CA LEU A 173 -18.39 -23.15 -8.21
C LEU A 173 -19.50 -23.92 -8.94
N GLU A 174 -20.35 -24.64 -8.22
CA GLU A 174 -21.49 -25.34 -8.83
C GLU A 174 -22.46 -24.38 -9.52
N LEU A 175 -22.70 -23.22 -8.91
CA LEU A 175 -23.53 -22.18 -9.55
C LEU A 175 -22.95 -21.72 -10.90
N VAL A 176 -21.62 -21.66 -11.01
CA VAL A 176 -20.97 -21.19 -12.23
C VAL A 176 -20.92 -22.25 -13.32
N ILE A 177 -20.43 -23.46 -12.99
CA ILE A 177 -20.14 -24.51 -13.99
C ILE A 177 -21.28 -25.51 -14.16
N GLY A 178 -22.29 -25.45 -13.30
CA GLY A 178 -23.41 -26.41 -13.26
C GLY A 178 -23.00 -27.78 -12.69
N ASP A 179 -23.91 -28.72 -12.79
CA ASP A 179 -23.70 -30.08 -12.34
C ASP A 179 -22.78 -30.83 -13.32
N GLN A 180 -21.67 -31.34 -12.81
CA GLN A 180 -20.68 -32.11 -13.56
C GLN A 180 -20.58 -33.51 -12.93
N THR A 181 -20.21 -34.52 -13.72
CA THR A 181 -19.99 -35.88 -13.21
C THR A 181 -18.80 -35.97 -12.26
N SER A 182 -17.83 -35.02 -12.37
CA SER A 182 -16.68 -34.90 -11.49
C SER A 182 -16.16 -33.47 -11.54
N LEU A 183 -15.37 -33.10 -10.54
CA LEU A 183 -14.66 -31.82 -10.55
C LEU A 183 -13.76 -31.70 -11.79
N PRO A 184 -13.98 -30.71 -12.67
CA PRO A 184 -13.10 -30.51 -13.82
C PRO A 184 -11.64 -30.31 -13.38
N SER A 185 -10.70 -30.92 -14.10
CA SER A 185 -9.29 -30.96 -13.71
C SER A 185 -8.67 -29.56 -13.52
N ARG A 186 -9.19 -28.55 -14.23
CA ARG A 186 -8.71 -27.16 -14.09
C ARG A 186 -9.05 -26.53 -12.75
N TYR A 187 -10.07 -27.04 -12.04
CA TYR A 187 -10.44 -26.58 -10.69
C TYR A 187 -9.84 -27.46 -9.58
N ASN A 188 -9.11 -28.51 -9.96
CA ASN A 188 -8.40 -29.32 -9.00
C ASN A 188 -7.07 -28.66 -8.65
N VAL A 189 -6.99 -28.05 -7.46
CA VAL A 189 -5.78 -27.38 -7.00
C VAL A 189 -4.61 -28.36 -6.78
N GLY A 190 -4.85 -29.61 -6.45
CA GLY A 190 -3.91 -30.72 -6.34
C GLY A 190 -2.42 -30.33 -6.47
N ASN A 191 -1.80 -30.74 -7.57
CA ASN A 191 -0.42 -30.39 -7.91
C ASN A 191 -0.29 -29.09 -8.72
N ASN A 192 -1.35 -28.27 -8.78
CA ASN A 192 -1.38 -27.05 -9.59
C ASN A 192 -1.14 -25.76 -8.77
N TRP A 193 -0.87 -25.88 -7.49
CA TRP A 193 -0.47 -24.75 -6.67
C TRP A 193 0.71 -24.00 -7.30
N GLY A 194 0.67 -22.69 -7.24
CA GLY A 194 1.68 -21.80 -7.84
C GLY A 194 1.50 -21.57 -9.33
N ARG A 195 0.77 -22.43 -10.06
CA ARG A 195 0.72 -22.40 -11.52
C ARG A 195 -0.56 -21.82 -12.11
N ARG A 196 -1.71 -22.39 -11.77
CA ARG A 196 -2.97 -22.15 -12.49
C ARG A 196 -4.05 -21.53 -11.63
N TYR A 197 -4.06 -21.84 -10.35
CA TYR A 197 -5.16 -21.50 -9.48
C TYR A 197 -4.77 -20.39 -8.52
N PRO A 198 -5.58 -19.32 -8.45
CA PRO A 198 -5.38 -18.33 -7.42
C PRO A 198 -5.66 -18.92 -6.04
N ASN A 199 -4.93 -18.49 -5.04
CA ASN A 199 -5.38 -18.58 -3.67
C ASN A 199 -6.40 -17.44 -3.48
N ASN A 200 -7.66 -17.78 -3.21
CA ASN A 200 -8.73 -16.79 -3.18
C ASN A 200 -8.76 -16.07 -1.82
N ILE A 201 -7.82 -15.17 -1.66
CA ILE A 201 -7.63 -14.24 -0.55
C ILE A 201 -7.17 -12.88 -1.08
N ASP A 202 -6.96 -11.93 -0.20
CA ASP A 202 -6.46 -10.57 -0.46
C ASP A 202 -7.38 -9.79 -1.42
N PRO A 203 -8.65 -9.57 -1.03
CA PRO A 203 -9.58 -8.78 -1.83
C PRO A 203 -9.19 -7.30 -1.86
N CYS A 204 -9.42 -6.66 -3.01
CA CYS A 204 -9.60 -5.23 -3.14
C CYS A 204 -10.87 -4.96 -3.94
N VAL A 205 -11.72 -4.07 -3.46
CA VAL A 205 -13.02 -3.76 -4.06
C VAL A 205 -13.12 -2.28 -4.38
N PHE A 206 -13.49 -1.97 -5.60
CA PHE A 206 -13.60 -0.58 -6.05
C PHE A 206 -14.73 -0.41 -7.06
N TYR A 207 -15.19 0.83 -7.22
CA TYR A 207 -16.07 1.23 -8.30
C TYR A 207 -15.25 1.77 -9.47
N ASP A 208 -15.64 1.44 -10.69
CA ASP A 208 -15.13 2.13 -11.87
C ASP A 208 -15.93 3.43 -12.14
N GLU A 209 -15.57 4.12 -13.24
CA GLU A 209 -16.20 5.37 -13.63
C GLU A 209 -17.66 5.22 -14.09
N ASP A 210 -18.07 4.00 -14.44
CA ASP A 210 -19.45 3.64 -14.80
C ASP A 210 -20.26 3.13 -13.61
N ASP A 211 -19.73 3.30 -12.38
CA ASP A 211 -20.28 2.80 -11.12
C ASP A 211 -20.40 1.27 -11.02
N LYS A 212 -19.70 0.51 -11.84
CA LYS A 212 -19.62 -0.94 -11.69
C LYS A 212 -18.71 -1.33 -10.52
N LEU A 213 -19.13 -2.33 -9.78
CA LEU A 213 -18.39 -2.83 -8.63
C LEU A 213 -17.49 -4.00 -9.02
N TRP A 214 -16.21 -3.87 -8.74
CA TRP A 214 -15.17 -4.85 -9.08
C TRP A 214 -14.49 -5.41 -7.84
N LEU A 215 -14.06 -6.67 -7.92
CA LEU A 215 -13.21 -7.34 -6.93
C LEU A 215 -11.94 -7.81 -7.62
N THR A 216 -10.76 -7.41 -7.11
CA THR A 216 -9.50 -8.09 -7.41
C THR A 216 -9.10 -8.99 -6.25
N TYR A 217 -8.41 -10.10 -6.54
CA TYR A 217 -7.99 -11.05 -5.54
C TYR A 217 -6.89 -11.98 -6.05
N GLY A 218 -6.21 -12.66 -5.14
CA GLY A 218 -5.17 -13.64 -5.44
C GLY A 218 -3.90 -13.39 -4.66
N SER A 219 -3.23 -14.45 -4.26
CA SER A 219 -2.03 -14.41 -3.44
C SER A 219 -1.11 -15.56 -3.77
N TRP A 220 0.10 -15.26 -4.22
CA TRP A 220 1.24 -16.15 -4.47
C TRP A 220 0.99 -17.31 -5.45
N SER A 221 -0.19 -17.54 -5.90
CA SER A 221 -0.53 -18.67 -6.77
C SER A 221 -1.42 -18.25 -7.92
N GLY A 222 -1.08 -18.65 -9.11
CA GLY A 222 -1.95 -18.59 -10.29
C GLY A 222 -2.25 -17.20 -10.84
N GLY A 223 -1.76 -16.13 -10.24
CA GLY A 223 -1.98 -14.74 -10.64
C GLY A 223 -2.99 -14.00 -9.78
N ILE A 224 -3.15 -12.73 -10.11
CA ILE A 224 -4.17 -11.83 -9.57
C ILE A 224 -5.33 -11.81 -10.56
N TRP A 225 -6.52 -12.01 -10.06
CA TRP A 225 -7.75 -12.16 -10.83
C TRP A 225 -8.76 -11.08 -10.47
N MET A 226 -9.76 -10.91 -11.33
CA MET A 226 -10.79 -9.90 -11.17
C MET A 226 -12.16 -10.46 -11.53
N LEU A 227 -13.16 -10.10 -10.73
CA LEU A 227 -14.56 -10.39 -10.93
C LEU A 227 -15.39 -9.11 -10.86
N GLU A 228 -16.46 -9.05 -11.64
CA GLU A 228 -17.53 -8.07 -11.47
C GLU A 228 -18.47 -8.54 -10.34
N LEU A 229 -18.88 -7.63 -9.48
CA LEU A 229 -19.79 -7.90 -8.37
C LEU A 229 -21.17 -7.34 -8.69
N ASP A 230 -22.20 -8.02 -8.20
CA ASP A 230 -23.58 -7.53 -8.23
C ASP A 230 -23.75 -6.44 -7.17
N GLU A 231 -24.12 -5.25 -7.57
CA GLU A 231 -24.26 -4.11 -6.67
C GLU A 231 -25.40 -4.28 -5.66
N GLY A 232 -26.43 -5.02 -6.03
CA GLY A 232 -27.60 -5.25 -5.17
C GLY A 232 -27.33 -6.23 -4.03
N THR A 233 -26.38 -7.14 -4.19
CA THR A 233 -26.03 -8.14 -3.18
C THR A 233 -24.61 -7.99 -2.63
N GLY A 234 -23.71 -7.32 -3.36
CA GLY A 234 -22.30 -7.23 -3.06
C GLY A 234 -21.53 -8.54 -3.32
N LEU A 235 -22.19 -9.58 -3.77
CA LEU A 235 -21.59 -10.87 -4.13
C LEU A 235 -21.15 -10.85 -5.59
N ARG A 236 -20.50 -11.94 -6.04
CA ARG A 236 -20.20 -12.13 -7.45
C ARG A 236 -21.44 -11.92 -8.31
N ASP A 237 -21.31 -11.22 -9.44
CA ASP A 237 -22.37 -11.16 -10.44
C ASP A 237 -22.37 -12.45 -11.27
N TYR A 238 -23.37 -13.31 -11.04
CA TYR A 238 -23.55 -14.56 -11.78
C TYR A 238 -24.20 -14.37 -13.16
N ASN A 239 -24.53 -13.14 -13.56
CA ASN A 239 -24.98 -12.81 -14.91
C ASN A 239 -23.81 -12.48 -15.84
N VAL A 240 -22.60 -12.25 -15.29
CA VAL A 240 -21.40 -11.97 -16.07
C VAL A 240 -20.69 -13.27 -16.44
N ASP A 241 -20.57 -13.51 -17.75
CA ASP A 241 -19.87 -14.66 -18.29
C ASP A 241 -18.39 -14.35 -18.57
N TYR A 242 -17.52 -15.25 -18.14
CA TYR A 242 -16.08 -15.21 -18.42
C TYR A 242 -15.68 -16.40 -19.29
N PRO A 243 -15.81 -16.33 -20.64
CA PRO A 243 -15.41 -17.43 -21.51
C PRO A 243 -13.95 -17.81 -21.29
N LEU A 244 -13.65 -19.11 -21.29
CA LEU A 244 -12.28 -19.59 -21.10
C LEU A 244 -11.36 -19.05 -22.21
N LYS A 245 -10.29 -18.34 -21.82
CA LYS A 245 -9.24 -17.86 -22.74
C LYS A 245 -7.88 -18.40 -22.31
N GLY A 246 -7.18 -19.01 -23.27
CA GLY A 246 -5.89 -19.65 -23.03
C GLY A 246 -6.01 -21.12 -22.62
N SER A 247 -4.89 -21.73 -22.35
CA SER A 247 -4.80 -23.14 -21.93
C SER A 247 -3.66 -23.35 -20.96
N GLY A 248 -3.75 -24.39 -20.14
CA GLY A 248 -2.72 -24.71 -19.15
C GLY A 248 -2.40 -23.54 -18.24
N ASP A 249 -1.11 -23.23 -18.08
CA ASP A 249 -0.65 -22.12 -17.23
C ASP A 249 -0.87 -20.73 -17.87
N GLY A 250 -1.14 -20.71 -19.18
CA GLY A 250 -1.40 -19.50 -19.96
C GLY A 250 -2.87 -19.06 -19.96
N VAL A 251 -3.73 -19.61 -19.09
CA VAL A 251 -5.11 -19.16 -18.95
C VAL A 251 -5.15 -17.74 -18.42
N THR A 252 -5.81 -16.85 -19.15
CA THR A 252 -5.99 -15.44 -18.80
C THR A 252 -7.43 -15.07 -18.47
N GLN A 253 -8.39 -15.97 -18.74
CA GLN A 253 -9.79 -15.80 -18.36
C GLN A 253 -10.40 -17.18 -18.11
N ASP A 254 -11.20 -17.31 -17.06
CA ASP A 254 -11.81 -18.55 -16.62
C ASP A 254 -13.24 -18.29 -16.13
N PRO A 255 -14.20 -19.14 -16.44
CA PRO A 255 -15.59 -18.95 -16.04
C PRO A 255 -15.79 -18.75 -14.53
N TYR A 256 -14.96 -19.39 -13.72
CA TYR A 256 -15.04 -19.27 -12.27
C TYR A 256 -14.13 -18.20 -11.70
N PHE A 257 -12.87 -18.15 -12.11
CA PHE A 257 -11.91 -17.21 -11.55
C PHE A 257 -12.03 -15.79 -12.14
N GLY A 258 -12.71 -15.61 -13.26
CA GLY A 258 -12.85 -14.31 -13.91
C GLY A 258 -11.72 -13.96 -14.86
N LYS A 259 -11.25 -12.74 -14.84
CA LYS A 259 -10.17 -12.22 -15.71
C LYS A 259 -8.86 -12.08 -14.92
N LYS A 260 -7.76 -12.62 -15.44
CA LYS A 260 -6.43 -12.40 -14.86
C LYS A 260 -5.93 -11.03 -15.23
N ILE A 261 -5.47 -10.26 -14.26
CA ILE A 261 -4.97 -8.89 -14.46
C ILE A 261 -3.48 -8.73 -14.17
N ALA A 262 -2.91 -9.60 -13.34
CA ALA A 262 -1.47 -9.59 -13.03
C ALA A 262 -0.96 -10.96 -12.63
N GLY A 263 0.36 -11.09 -12.52
CA GLY A 263 1.03 -12.31 -12.06
C GLY A 263 0.80 -13.49 -12.99
N GLY A 264 0.95 -14.66 -12.44
CA GLY A 264 0.80 -15.95 -13.12
C GLY A 264 1.99 -16.86 -12.90
N TYR A 265 1.85 -18.11 -13.36
CA TYR A 265 2.85 -19.15 -13.10
C TYR A 265 3.12 -19.25 -11.57
N TYR A 266 4.32 -19.26 -11.11
CA TYR A 266 4.64 -19.30 -9.68
C TYR A 266 4.80 -17.90 -9.05
N VAL A 267 4.73 -16.84 -9.86
CA VAL A 267 5.01 -15.47 -9.43
C VAL A 267 3.77 -14.64 -9.58
N SER A 268 3.02 -14.52 -8.53
CA SER A 268 1.81 -13.73 -8.56
C SER A 268 1.92 -12.45 -7.75
N GLY A 269 2.76 -12.46 -6.71
CA GLY A 269 2.68 -11.46 -5.67
C GLY A 269 1.38 -11.60 -4.88
N GLU A 270 1.07 -10.60 -4.08
CA GLU A 270 -0.14 -10.53 -3.26
C GLU A 270 -0.56 -9.10 -3.00
N GLY A 271 -1.64 -8.91 -2.24
CA GLY A 271 -2.09 -7.60 -1.80
C GLY A 271 -2.37 -6.67 -2.97
N SER A 272 -3.10 -7.16 -3.99
CA SER A 272 -3.51 -6.32 -5.10
C SER A 272 -4.42 -5.20 -4.61
N TYR A 273 -4.16 -3.97 -5.04
CA TYR A 273 -5.01 -2.82 -4.75
C TYR A 273 -5.13 -1.93 -5.97
N ILE A 274 -6.34 -1.48 -6.28
CA ILE A 274 -6.60 -0.61 -7.42
C ILE A 274 -7.23 0.69 -6.94
N GLU A 275 -6.70 1.81 -7.43
CA GLU A 275 -7.27 3.14 -7.25
C GLU A 275 -7.28 3.88 -8.57
N HIS A 276 -8.38 4.59 -8.85
CA HIS A 276 -8.50 5.45 -10.01
C HIS A 276 -8.01 6.85 -9.69
N VAL A 277 -6.98 7.31 -10.40
CA VAL A 277 -6.39 8.63 -10.22
C VAL A 277 -6.15 9.28 -11.59
N GLY A 278 -6.79 10.39 -11.85
CA GLY A 278 -6.73 11.04 -13.15
C GLY A 278 -7.25 10.13 -14.27
N ASP A 279 -6.46 9.91 -15.30
CA ASP A 279 -6.87 9.13 -16.49
C ASP A 279 -6.57 7.62 -16.35
N TYR A 280 -6.13 7.15 -15.17
CA TYR A 280 -5.63 5.77 -15.01
C TYR A 280 -6.12 5.09 -13.74
N TYR A 281 -6.35 3.80 -13.87
CA TYR A 281 -6.40 2.84 -12.76
C TYR A 281 -4.99 2.38 -12.44
N TYR A 282 -4.55 2.58 -11.21
CA TYR A 282 -3.23 2.15 -10.72
C TYR A 282 -3.38 0.86 -9.92
N LEU A 283 -2.77 -0.19 -10.42
CA LEU A 283 -2.72 -1.49 -9.76
C LEU A 283 -1.41 -1.60 -8.97
N PHE A 284 -1.53 -1.76 -7.66
CA PHE A 284 -0.45 -2.17 -6.78
C PHE A 284 -0.44 -3.68 -6.62
N VAL A 285 0.74 -4.27 -6.60
CA VAL A 285 0.97 -5.67 -6.25
C VAL A 285 2.26 -5.74 -5.45
N THR A 286 2.27 -6.49 -4.36
CA THR A 286 3.47 -6.68 -3.56
C THR A 286 4.19 -7.95 -3.97
N TYR A 287 5.44 -7.81 -4.37
CA TYR A 287 6.33 -8.92 -4.76
C TYR A 287 7.43 -9.13 -3.72
N GLY A 288 8.14 -10.23 -3.88
CA GLY A 288 9.23 -10.59 -3.02
C GLY A 288 8.76 -11.33 -1.77
N GLY A 289 9.41 -12.43 -1.44
CA GLY A 289 9.07 -13.23 -0.29
C GLY A 289 9.71 -12.72 0.98
N LEU A 290 9.16 -13.20 2.08
CA LEU A 290 9.70 -12.94 3.41
C LEU A 290 10.99 -13.72 3.63
N ALA A 291 11.15 -14.88 2.96
CA ALA A 291 12.37 -15.68 3.04
C ALA A 291 12.49 -16.70 1.91
N ALA A 292 13.67 -16.85 1.34
CA ALA A 292 14.02 -18.07 0.65
C ALA A 292 14.24 -19.18 1.69
N GLY A 293 13.40 -20.20 1.68
CA GLY A 293 13.59 -21.39 2.53
C GLY A 293 12.94 -21.35 3.90
N GLY A 294 11.99 -20.46 4.16
CA GLY A 294 11.13 -20.53 5.35
C GLY A 294 11.82 -20.15 6.67
N VAL A 295 12.84 -19.32 6.62
CA VAL A 295 13.54 -18.89 7.82
C VAL A 295 12.96 -17.56 8.29
N SER A 296 12.26 -17.57 9.40
CA SER A 296 11.59 -16.41 10.02
C SER A 296 12.51 -15.22 10.34
N SER A 297 13.82 -15.37 10.25
CA SER A 297 14.80 -14.29 10.46
C SER A 297 14.98 -13.36 9.27
N ASP A 298 14.36 -13.65 8.13
CA ASP A 298 14.63 -12.95 6.86
C ASP A 298 13.67 -11.80 6.56
N TYR A 299 12.66 -11.56 7.38
CA TYR A 299 11.84 -10.33 7.30
C TYR A 299 12.67 -9.04 7.32
N ASN A 300 13.88 -9.15 7.83
CA ASN A 300 14.82 -8.04 7.92
C ASN A 300 15.55 -7.74 6.61
N ASN A 301 15.30 -8.52 5.55
CA ASN A 301 16.09 -8.44 4.32
C ASN A 301 15.51 -7.51 3.26
N GLY A 302 14.30 -6.94 3.51
CA GLY A 302 13.67 -6.01 2.58
C GLY A 302 13.22 -6.66 1.27
N GLY A 303 12.94 -7.97 1.31
CA GLY A 303 12.53 -8.73 0.13
C GLY A 303 11.10 -8.44 -0.34
N TYR A 304 10.26 -7.92 0.50
CA TYR A 304 8.87 -7.58 0.22
C TYR A 304 8.77 -6.14 -0.27
N GLN A 305 8.11 -5.89 -1.42
CA GLN A 305 8.18 -4.60 -2.10
C GLN A 305 6.98 -4.37 -3.00
N MET A 306 6.43 -3.15 -2.95
CA MET A 306 5.30 -2.71 -3.77
C MET A 306 5.72 -2.40 -5.19
N ARG A 307 4.91 -2.85 -6.16
CA ARG A 307 5.05 -2.56 -7.58
C ARG A 307 3.78 -1.96 -8.13
N VAL A 308 3.92 -0.98 -9.02
CA VAL A 308 2.81 -0.23 -9.60
C VAL A 308 2.75 -0.46 -11.09
N PHE A 309 1.55 -0.73 -11.56
CA PHE A 309 1.17 -0.81 -12.97
C PHE A 309 -0.02 0.13 -13.18
N ARG A 310 -0.32 0.48 -14.42
CA ARG A 310 -1.52 1.28 -14.72
C ARG A 310 -2.23 0.81 -15.98
N SER A 311 -3.52 1.14 -16.08
CA SER A 311 -4.37 0.92 -17.24
C SER A 311 -5.38 2.05 -17.35
N GLN A 312 -5.87 2.34 -18.55
CA GLN A 312 -7.01 3.24 -18.76
C GLN A 312 -8.37 2.55 -18.56
N ASN A 313 -8.36 1.21 -18.40
CA ASN A 313 -9.58 0.46 -18.14
C ASN A 313 -9.46 -0.26 -16.78
N PRO A 314 -10.56 -0.42 -16.03
CA PRO A 314 -10.54 -1.05 -14.71
C PRO A 314 -10.04 -2.49 -14.76
N ASP A 315 -10.32 -3.21 -15.84
CA ASP A 315 -9.98 -4.62 -16.04
C ASP A 315 -8.69 -4.84 -16.88
N GLY A 316 -7.89 -3.79 -17.09
CA GLY A 316 -6.61 -3.82 -17.81
C GLY A 316 -6.75 -3.67 -19.34
N PRO A 317 -5.66 -3.91 -20.10
CA PRO A 317 -4.38 -4.46 -19.66
C PRO A 317 -3.55 -3.49 -18.80
N TYR A 318 -3.01 -4.00 -17.70
CA TYR A 318 -2.11 -3.25 -16.84
C TYR A 318 -0.67 -3.38 -17.32
N VAL A 319 0.02 -2.24 -17.41
CA VAL A 319 1.42 -2.15 -17.85
C VAL A 319 2.25 -1.28 -16.91
N ASP A 320 3.55 -1.54 -16.85
CA ASP A 320 4.50 -0.69 -16.13
C ASP A 320 5.01 0.47 -17.00
N SER A 321 5.89 1.30 -16.45
CA SER A 321 6.46 2.46 -17.15
C SER A 321 7.30 2.11 -18.39
N LYS A 322 7.67 0.85 -18.55
CA LYS A 322 8.40 0.31 -19.72
C LYS A 322 7.46 -0.30 -20.76
N GLY A 323 6.15 -0.32 -20.49
CA GLY A 323 5.15 -1.02 -21.30
C GLY A 323 5.11 -2.54 -21.06
N SER A 324 5.77 -3.04 -20.03
CA SER A 324 5.74 -4.48 -19.71
C SER A 324 4.42 -4.85 -19.05
N SER A 325 3.78 -5.93 -19.52
CA SER A 325 2.52 -6.43 -18.97
C SER A 325 2.66 -6.84 -17.50
N ALA A 326 1.66 -6.56 -16.70
CA ALA A 326 1.55 -7.06 -15.34
C ALA A 326 1.34 -8.60 -15.30
N ILE A 327 0.80 -9.19 -16.38
CA ILE A 327 0.61 -10.63 -16.50
C ILE A 327 1.93 -11.28 -16.95
N PHE A 328 2.35 -12.33 -16.25
CA PHE A 328 3.49 -13.15 -16.62
C PHE A 328 3.06 -14.29 -17.53
N ASN A 329 3.75 -14.47 -18.62
CA ASN A 329 3.50 -15.51 -19.61
C ASN A 329 4.61 -16.61 -19.64
N SER A 330 5.54 -16.54 -18.70
CA SER A 330 6.59 -17.51 -18.49
C SER A 330 6.86 -17.68 -16.99
N TYR A 331 7.49 -18.82 -16.62
CA TYR A 331 7.87 -19.05 -15.24
C TYR A 331 8.91 -18.02 -14.77
N LEU A 332 8.62 -17.41 -13.65
CA LEU A 332 9.51 -16.51 -12.92
C LEU A 332 9.54 -16.93 -11.46
N LEU A 333 10.72 -17.02 -10.89
CA LEU A 333 10.88 -17.35 -9.48
C LEU A 333 10.99 -16.06 -8.66
N ASN A 334 9.96 -15.74 -7.88
CA ASN A 334 9.92 -14.51 -7.11
C ASN A 334 10.75 -14.53 -5.82
N PHE A 335 11.29 -15.67 -5.44
CA PHE A 335 12.17 -15.80 -4.28
C PHE A 335 13.65 -15.82 -4.64
N GLY A 336 13.98 -15.90 -5.92
CA GLY A 336 15.35 -15.86 -6.40
C GLY A 336 15.90 -14.44 -6.42
N VAL A 337 17.17 -14.28 -6.05
CA VAL A 337 17.84 -12.96 -6.01
C VAL A 337 17.89 -12.24 -7.36
N ASN A 338 17.79 -13.00 -8.47
CA ASN A 338 17.91 -12.43 -9.81
C ASN A 338 16.58 -12.34 -10.55
N GLU A 339 15.54 -13.01 -10.07
CA GLU A 339 14.30 -13.27 -10.83
C GLU A 339 13.05 -12.89 -10.04
N ASN A 340 13.23 -12.37 -8.84
CA ASN A 340 12.19 -12.18 -7.84
C ASN A 340 11.01 -11.31 -8.28
N ASP A 341 11.15 -10.48 -9.28
CA ASP A 341 10.08 -9.60 -9.75
C ASP A 341 9.95 -9.54 -11.27
N GLY A 342 10.74 -10.34 -11.98
CA GLY A 342 10.78 -10.31 -13.43
C GLY A 342 11.10 -8.95 -14.03
N ASN A 343 11.63 -8.02 -13.26
CA ASN A 343 11.88 -6.63 -13.66
C ASN A 343 10.63 -5.90 -14.14
N ARG A 344 9.46 -6.16 -13.54
CA ARG A 344 8.19 -5.54 -13.91
C ARG A 344 7.62 -4.67 -12.81
N GLY A 345 6.82 -3.71 -13.21
CA GLY A 345 6.23 -2.72 -12.34
C GLY A 345 7.17 -1.57 -12.00
N VAL A 346 6.60 -0.43 -11.64
CA VAL A 346 7.33 0.68 -11.03
C VAL A 346 7.58 0.35 -9.57
N ASN A 347 8.83 0.40 -9.13
CA ASN A 347 9.15 0.30 -7.72
C ASN A 347 8.87 1.63 -7.04
N ILE A 348 7.78 1.75 -6.29
CA ILE A 348 7.42 3.04 -5.69
C ILE A 348 8.41 3.45 -4.60
N PHE A 349 8.91 2.51 -3.84
CA PHE A 349 10.10 2.55 -2.98
C PHE A 349 10.37 1.15 -2.40
N GLY A 350 11.52 0.97 -1.78
CA GLY A 350 11.91 -0.30 -1.17
C GLY A 350 12.65 -0.08 0.14
N ALA A 351 13.22 -1.14 0.69
CA ALA A 351 13.94 -1.11 1.96
C ALA A 351 15.07 -0.06 1.98
N TYR A 352 15.11 0.74 3.03
CA TYR A 352 16.11 1.79 3.21
C TYR A 352 16.58 1.92 4.66
N GLY A 353 17.74 2.53 4.85
CA GLY A 353 18.31 2.85 6.16
C GLY A 353 18.96 4.22 6.19
N ASP A 354 19.14 4.75 7.39
CA ASP A 354 19.78 6.06 7.65
C ASP A 354 19.12 7.21 6.88
N TRP A 355 17.80 7.11 6.68
CA TRP A 355 17.06 8.10 5.93
C TRP A 355 16.59 9.23 6.83
N GLY A 356 17.31 10.36 6.73
CA GLY A 356 16.93 11.58 7.40
C GLY A 356 16.91 11.46 8.91
N HIS A 357 16.01 12.18 9.49
CA HIS A 357 15.76 12.20 10.92
C HIS A 357 14.64 11.23 11.32
N GLN A 358 14.45 10.17 10.54
CA GLN A 358 13.55 9.14 10.99
C GLN A 358 14.05 8.63 12.32
N THR A 359 13.28 9.00 13.28
CA THR A 359 13.55 8.85 14.65
C THR A 359 14.03 7.50 15.04
N VAL A 360 14.88 7.61 15.92
CA VAL A 360 15.00 6.69 17.01
C VAL A 360 15.66 5.42 16.60
N GLY A 361 16.95 5.52 16.64
CA GLY A 361 17.78 4.37 16.81
C GLY A 361 17.50 3.28 15.80
N ALA A 362 18.04 3.45 14.59
CA ALA A 362 18.31 2.35 13.67
C ALA A 362 17.12 1.48 13.21
N TRP A 363 15.90 1.97 13.24
CA TRP A 363 14.76 1.26 12.69
C TRP A 363 14.64 1.54 11.20
N SER A 364 15.60 1.00 10.45
CA SER A 364 15.49 1.00 9.00
C SER A 364 14.25 0.23 8.57
N GLU A 365 13.46 0.82 7.68
CA GLU A 365 12.25 0.18 7.16
C GLU A 365 12.56 -0.95 6.21
N ARG A 366 11.82 -2.04 6.34
CA ARG A 366 11.97 -3.28 5.60
C ARG A 366 10.62 -3.83 5.23
N SER A 367 10.57 -4.56 4.12
CA SER A 367 9.38 -5.33 3.77
C SER A 367 8.12 -4.49 3.80
N GLN A 368 8.14 -3.36 3.10
CA GLN A 368 7.00 -2.49 2.88
C GLN A 368 6.06 -3.13 1.86
N GLY A 369 4.80 -3.27 2.19
CA GLY A 369 3.87 -3.86 1.24
C GLY A 369 2.46 -4.02 1.74
N HIS A 370 1.70 -4.76 0.96
CA HIS A 370 0.28 -5.04 1.15
C HIS A 370 -0.45 -3.73 1.48
N ASN A 371 -0.32 -2.79 0.57
CA ASN A 371 -0.81 -1.44 0.74
C ASN A 371 -2.25 -1.27 0.28
N SER A 372 -2.87 -0.24 0.78
CA SER A 372 -3.99 0.45 0.17
C SER A 372 -3.59 1.87 -0.24
N ILE A 373 -4.40 2.49 -1.07
CA ILE A 373 -4.23 3.88 -1.51
C ILE A 373 -5.61 4.53 -1.58
N ILE A 374 -5.68 5.82 -1.28
CA ILE A 374 -6.94 6.57 -1.35
C ILE A 374 -6.69 7.94 -1.96
N ALA A 375 -7.46 8.29 -2.98
CA ALA A 375 -7.57 9.63 -3.51
C ALA A 375 -8.63 10.40 -2.71
N ALA A 376 -8.21 11.41 -1.97
CA ALA A 376 -9.10 12.24 -1.18
C ALA A 376 -9.81 13.27 -2.06
N GLU A 377 -11.01 13.70 -1.67
CA GLU A 377 -11.83 14.69 -2.39
C GLU A 377 -11.10 16.03 -2.62
N ASP A 378 -10.15 16.36 -1.79
CA ASP A 378 -9.35 17.59 -1.91
C ASP A 378 -8.16 17.46 -2.89
N GLY A 379 -8.03 16.33 -3.56
CA GLY A 379 -7.00 16.05 -4.58
C GLY A 379 -5.66 15.57 -4.01
N ARG A 380 -5.58 15.27 -2.71
CA ARG A 380 -4.43 14.60 -2.12
C ARG A 380 -4.59 13.08 -2.23
N ILE A 381 -3.48 12.40 -2.41
CA ILE A 381 -3.45 10.94 -2.55
C ILE A 381 -2.58 10.38 -1.44
N TYR A 382 -3.05 9.35 -0.76
CA TYR A 382 -2.36 8.74 0.37
C TYR A 382 -2.15 7.25 0.14
N LEU A 383 -0.89 6.83 0.23
CA LEU A 383 -0.48 5.44 0.26
C LEU A 383 -0.37 4.99 1.72
N VAL A 384 -1.10 3.94 2.07
CA VAL A 384 -1.13 3.37 3.42
C VAL A 384 -0.65 1.93 3.34
N TYR A 385 0.39 1.60 4.08
CA TYR A 385 1.03 0.29 4.01
C TYR A 385 1.55 -0.14 5.38
N HIS A 386 1.82 -1.42 5.56
CA HIS A 386 2.58 -1.85 6.71
C HIS A 386 4.07 -2.03 6.36
N THR A 387 4.91 -1.75 7.33
CA THR A 387 6.36 -1.94 7.22
C THR A 387 6.88 -2.71 8.41
N ARG A 388 7.91 -3.52 8.18
CA ARG A 388 8.71 -4.15 9.23
C ARG A 388 10.00 -3.37 9.44
N PHE A 389 10.76 -3.71 10.47
CA PHE A 389 11.98 -2.99 10.85
C PHE A 389 13.15 -3.94 11.03
N GLN A 390 14.35 -3.43 10.83
CA GLN A 390 15.56 -4.21 11.00
C GLN A 390 15.63 -4.80 12.42
N ASN A 391 15.87 -6.11 12.51
CA ASN A 391 16.03 -6.86 13.76
C ASN A 391 14.83 -6.83 14.71
N GLN A 392 13.62 -6.54 14.22
CA GLN A 392 12.39 -6.50 15.02
C GLN A 392 11.44 -7.69 14.74
N GLY A 393 11.87 -8.68 13.96
CA GLY A 393 11.05 -9.85 13.59
C GLY A 393 9.78 -9.44 12.85
N GLU A 394 8.64 -9.94 13.31
CA GLU A 394 7.30 -9.65 12.75
C GLU A 394 6.68 -8.33 13.25
N PHE A 395 7.37 -7.62 14.11
CA PHE A 395 6.88 -6.31 14.53
C PHE A 395 6.71 -5.40 13.32
N HIS A 396 5.53 -4.82 13.18
CA HIS A 396 5.17 -3.96 12.06
C HIS A 396 4.38 -2.75 12.53
N GLN A 397 4.38 -1.73 11.72
CA GLN A 397 3.57 -0.52 11.92
C GLN A 397 3.02 -0.04 10.58
N VAL A 398 1.87 0.62 10.65
CA VAL A 398 1.32 1.37 9.52
C VAL A 398 2.14 2.63 9.27
N ARG A 399 2.34 2.94 8.00
CA ARG A 399 2.88 4.20 7.49
C ARG A 399 1.93 4.81 6.50
N VAL A 400 1.94 6.12 6.43
CA VAL A 400 1.19 6.88 5.43
C VAL A 400 2.15 7.81 4.71
N HIS A 401 2.25 7.68 3.40
CA HIS A 401 2.96 8.63 2.55
C HIS A 401 2.00 9.32 1.61
N GLN A 402 2.18 10.62 1.43
CA GLN A 402 1.49 11.30 0.34
C GLN A 402 2.08 10.88 -1.00
N VAL A 403 1.24 10.80 -2.02
CA VAL A 403 1.63 10.37 -3.37
C VAL A 403 1.26 11.46 -4.35
N PHE A 404 2.07 11.63 -5.37
CA PHE A 404 1.90 12.64 -6.42
C PHE A 404 1.95 11.99 -7.79
N LEU A 405 1.32 12.64 -8.76
CA LEU A 405 1.52 12.32 -10.17
C LEU A 405 2.72 13.12 -10.70
N ASN A 406 3.69 12.44 -11.31
CA ASN A 406 4.71 13.13 -12.08
C ASN A 406 4.17 13.60 -13.45
N GLU A 407 4.95 14.32 -14.23
CA GLU A 407 4.51 14.84 -15.54
C GLU A 407 4.17 13.77 -16.59
N GLU A 408 4.60 12.51 -16.35
CA GLU A 408 4.28 11.35 -17.19
C GLU A 408 3.04 10.59 -16.69
N GLY A 409 2.38 11.12 -15.65
CA GLY A 409 1.22 10.49 -15.01
C GLY A 409 1.56 9.23 -14.23
N TRP A 410 2.78 9.08 -13.69
CA TRP A 410 3.15 7.99 -12.80
C TRP A 410 3.10 8.45 -11.35
N LEU A 411 2.67 7.56 -10.48
CA LEU A 411 2.67 7.78 -9.03
C LEU A 411 4.11 7.77 -8.49
N VAL A 412 4.43 8.76 -7.67
CA VAL A 412 5.69 8.87 -6.92
C VAL A 412 5.36 9.24 -5.47
N ALA A 413 5.93 8.53 -4.52
CA ALA A 413 5.64 8.72 -3.10
C ALA A 413 6.57 9.75 -2.47
N ALA A 414 6.04 10.61 -1.63
CA ALA A 414 6.80 11.58 -0.85
C ALA A 414 7.89 10.90 -0.01
N PRO A 415 9.06 11.54 0.18
CA PRO A 415 10.20 10.93 0.89
C PRO A 415 9.96 10.62 2.36
N PHE A 416 9.07 11.34 3.03
CA PHE A 416 8.78 11.18 4.45
C PHE A 416 7.31 10.87 4.70
N GLU A 417 7.05 10.26 5.84
CA GLU A 417 5.70 9.99 6.31
C GLU A 417 4.89 11.30 6.39
N TYR A 418 3.62 11.24 6.06
CA TYR A 418 2.71 12.37 6.07
C TYR A 418 2.56 12.94 7.47
N THR A 419 2.79 14.26 7.62
CA THR A 419 2.70 14.99 8.89
C THR A 419 1.72 16.17 8.83
N GLY A 420 0.74 16.10 7.92
CA GLY A 420 -0.32 17.11 7.81
C GLY A 420 -0.08 18.15 6.71
N GLU A 421 0.82 17.89 5.80
CA GLU A 421 1.08 18.75 4.65
C GLU A 421 -0.19 18.93 3.80
N GLN A 422 -0.49 20.18 3.43
CA GLN A 422 -1.67 20.54 2.64
C GLN A 422 -1.33 20.68 1.16
N ILE A 423 -0.40 19.87 0.67
CA ILE A 423 0.13 19.97 -0.69
C ILE A 423 -0.64 19.02 -1.59
N LYS A 424 -1.17 19.55 -2.69
CA LYS A 424 -1.70 18.74 -3.79
C LYS A 424 -0.61 18.50 -4.84
N SER A 425 -0.82 17.55 -5.73
CA SER A 425 0.02 17.40 -6.89
C SER A 425 0.01 18.72 -7.70
N ASN A 426 1.19 19.24 -8.03
CA ASN A 426 1.38 20.47 -8.81
C ASN A 426 0.99 21.80 -8.14
N ASP A 427 0.66 21.81 -6.85
CA ASP A 427 0.26 23.05 -6.15
C ASP A 427 1.45 23.96 -5.79
N ILE A 428 2.67 23.45 -5.77
CA ILE A 428 3.83 24.23 -5.35
C ILE A 428 4.49 24.89 -6.56
N PRO A 429 4.48 26.23 -6.65
CA PRO A 429 5.20 26.92 -7.73
C PRO A 429 6.70 26.86 -7.47
N ILE A 430 7.37 25.89 -8.05
CA ILE A 430 8.83 25.68 -7.89
C ILE A 430 9.63 26.91 -8.32
N SER A 431 9.17 27.65 -9.33
CA SER A 431 9.82 28.88 -9.77
C SER A 431 9.96 29.92 -8.66
N GLN A 432 9.01 29.99 -7.73
CA GLN A 432 9.11 30.88 -6.56
C GLN A 432 10.09 30.35 -5.52
N GLN A 433 10.17 29.04 -5.35
CA GLN A 433 11.14 28.41 -4.43
C GLN A 433 12.57 28.53 -4.96
N VAL A 434 12.78 28.37 -6.27
CA VAL A 434 14.09 28.55 -6.92
C VAL A 434 14.61 29.98 -6.76
N THR A 435 13.77 30.99 -6.98
CA THR A 435 14.14 32.40 -6.84
C THR A 435 14.45 32.78 -5.40
N ASN A 436 13.88 32.09 -4.43
CA ASN A 436 14.13 32.34 -3.01
C ASN A 436 15.35 31.59 -2.44
N GLY A 437 16.07 30.82 -3.28
CA GLY A 437 17.21 30.04 -2.85
C GLY A 437 16.87 28.88 -1.91
N GLN A 438 15.60 28.54 -1.79
CA GLN A 438 15.16 27.47 -0.87
C GLN A 438 15.53 26.08 -1.38
N ILE A 439 15.56 25.89 -2.70
CA ILE A 439 15.83 24.59 -3.34
C ILE A 439 17.32 24.30 -3.42
N TYR A 440 18.16 25.31 -3.71
CA TYR A 440 19.61 25.06 -3.82
C TYR A 440 20.20 24.58 -2.51
N GLY A 441 21.20 23.74 -2.59
CA GLY A 441 21.93 23.29 -1.42
C GLY A 441 22.31 21.83 -1.47
N LYS A 442 22.71 21.32 -0.32
CA LYS A 442 23.09 19.91 -0.15
C LYS A 442 21.85 19.05 0.12
N TYR A 443 21.83 17.90 -0.51
CA TYR A 443 20.76 16.90 -0.39
C TYR A 443 21.30 15.54 0.00
N LYS A 444 20.56 14.84 0.84
CA LYS A 444 20.66 13.39 0.94
C LYS A 444 19.82 12.81 -0.19
N LEU A 445 20.41 11.94 -0.98
CA LEU A 445 19.80 11.26 -2.11
C LEU A 445 19.71 9.77 -1.81
N LEU A 446 18.52 9.20 -1.97
CA LEU A 446 18.29 7.76 -1.86
C LEU A 446 17.81 7.24 -3.23
N ILE A 447 18.52 6.26 -3.78
CA ILE A 447 18.10 5.55 -5.00
C ILE A 447 17.56 4.19 -4.57
N HIS A 448 16.25 3.95 -4.77
CA HIS A 448 15.62 2.72 -4.33
C HIS A 448 16.07 1.53 -5.16
N GLN A 449 16.45 0.46 -4.47
CA GLN A 449 16.87 -0.77 -5.12
C GLN A 449 15.69 -1.42 -5.83
N TYR A 450 15.79 -1.57 -7.15
CA TYR A 450 14.72 -2.16 -7.96
C TYR A 450 14.60 -3.67 -7.74
N LYS A 451 15.70 -4.39 -7.81
CA LYS A 451 15.73 -5.83 -7.54
C LYS A 451 15.93 -6.10 -6.06
N LEU A 452 15.09 -6.95 -5.53
CA LEU A 452 15.17 -7.41 -4.15
C LEU A 452 16.28 -8.46 -4.02
N ASN A 453 17.23 -8.20 -3.15
CA ASN A 453 18.26 -9.17 -2.83
C ASN A 453 18.18 -9.54 -1.35
N HIS A 454 17.27 -10.44 -1.02
CA HIS A 454 17.03 -10.90 0.33
C HIS A 454 18.20 -11.71 0.92
N LEU A 455 19.12 -12.23 0.11
CA LEU A 455 20.29 -12.99 0.59
C LEU A 455 21.39 -12.08 1.13
N THR A 456 21.52 -10.86 0.61
CA THR A 456 22.63 -9.97 1.00
C THR A 456 22.34 -9.12 2.21
N LYS A 457 21.09 -9.10 2.70
CA LYS A 457 20.64 -8.24 3.81
C LYS A 457 20.98 -6.76 3.59
N LYS A 458 21.14 -6.35 2.34
CA LYS A 458 21.48 -4.98 1.97
C LYS A 458 20.22 -4.16 1.77
N TYR A 459 20.28 -2.95 2.23
CA TYR A 459 19.31 -1.90 2.00
C TYR A 459 20.02 -0.67 1.48
N THR A 460 19.27 0.19 0.80
CA THR A 460 19.84 1.43 0.26
C THR A 460 20.09 2.42 1.38
N THR A 461 21.26 3.01 1.38
CA THR A 461 21.61 4.12 2.25
C THR A 461 21.78 5.39 1.42
N PRO A 462 21.49 6.58 2.00
CA PRO A 462 21.61 7.83 1.27
C PRO A 462 23.06 8.18 0.96
N VAL A 463 23.23 8.89 -0.15
CA VAL A 463 24.47 9.55 -0.53
C VAL A 463 24.27 11.07 -0.59
N GLU A 464 25.35 11.84 -0.68
CA GLU A 464 25.28 13.30 -0.70
C GLU A 464 25.47 13.84 -2.12
N ILE A 465 24.59 14.77 -2.48
CA ILE A 465 24.68 15.58 -3.69
C ILE A 465 24.43 17.05 -3.34
N ALA A 466 24.84 17.95 -4.24
CA ALA A 466 24.50 19.37 -4.15
C ALA A 466 23.78 19.79 -5.43
N LEU A 467 22.62 20.44 -5.27
CA LEU A 467 21.89 21.11 -6.33
C LEU A 467 22.34 22.57 -6.38
N HIS A 468 22.87 23.02 -7.51
CA HIS A 468 23.38 24.38 -7.69
C HIS A 468 22.36 25.27 -8.44
N SER A 469 22.46 26.56 -8.26
CA SER A 469 21.57 27.57 -8.86
C SER A 469 21.66 27.65 -10.38
N ASP A 470 22.72 27.16 -10.95
CA ASP A 470 22.92 27.07 -12.40
C ASP A 470 22.33 25.80 -13.04
N GLY A 471 21.63 24.98 -12.23
CA GLY A 471 21.05 23.73 -12.66
C GLY A 471 22.00 22.54 -12.66
N SER A 472 23.26 22.72 -12.21
CA SER A 472 24.19 21.60 -12.09
C SER A 472 23.98 20.81 -10.79
N ILE A 473 24.38 19.52 -10.82
CA ILE A 473 24.43 18.63 -9.65
C ILE A 473 25.86 18.15 -9.50
N THR A 474 26.37 18.17 -8.26
CA THR A 474 27.68 17.65 -7.91
C THR A 474 27.60 16.75 -6.67
N GLY A 475 28.67 16.01 -6.36
CA GLY A 475 28.75 15.13 -5.19
C GLY A 475 28.91 13.67 -5.56
N ALA A 476 28.17 12.77 -4.92
CA ALA A 476 28.19 11.35 -5.26
C ALA A 476 27.82 11.07 -6.71
N TYR A 477 27.01 11.93 -7.29
CA TYR A 477 26.65 11.93 -8.71
C TYR A 477 26.80 13.35 -9.27
N ASN A 478 27.34 13.45 -10.49
CA ASN A 478 27.30 14.67 -11.27
C ASN A 478 26.11 14.61 -12.25
N GLY A 479 25.53 15.77 -12.54
CA GLY A 479 24.38 15.82 -13.44
C GLY A 479 23.75 17.20 -13.51
N THR A 480 22.47 17.23 -13.83
CA THR A 480 21.69 18.47 -13.95
C THR A 480 20.31 18.30 -13.34
N TRP A 481 19.70 19.41 -12.96
CA TRP A 481 18.31 19.45 -12.56
C TRP A 481 17.61 20.64 -13.20
N THR A 482 16.32 20.47 -13.47
CA THR A 482 15.45 21.53 -13.97
C THR A 482 14.10 21.46 -13.28
N ALA A 483 13.45 22.61 -13.14
CA ALA A 483 12.11 22.73 -12.63
C ALA A 483 11.20 23.35 -13.69
N THR A 484 9.99 22.81 -13.86
CA THR A 484 9.01 23.35 -14.79
C THR A 484 8.29 24.52 -14.15
N ALA A 485 8.43 25.72 -14.73
CA ALA A 485 7.87 26.94 -14.18
C ALA A 485 6.36 26.84 -13.95
N GLY A 486 5.89 27.28 -12.80
CA GLY A 486 4.48 27.27 -12.43
C GLY A 486 3.91 25.91 -12.01
N THR A 487 4.76 24.89 -11.87
CA THR A 487 4.39 23.55 -11.42
C THR A 487 5.31 23.08 -10.30
N SER A 488 5.02 21.92 -9.71
CA SER A 488 5.94 21.20 -8.81
C SER A 488 6.85 20.21 -9.54
N TYR A 489 6.75 20.11 -10.85
CA TYR A 489 7.55 19.14 -11.61
C TYR A 489 9.04 19.47 -11.62
N VAL A 490 9.83 18.43 -11.42
CA VAL A 490 11.29 18.48 -11.43
C VAL A 490 11.83 17.31 -12.25
N THR A 491 12.87 17.61 -13.04
CA THR A 491 13.68 16.59 -13.72
C THR A 491 15.05 16.57 -13.09
N ILE A 492 15.48 15.41 -12.64
CA ILE A 492 16.79 15.15 -12.04
C ILE A 492 17.56 14.22 -12.98
N ASN A 493 18.69 14.69 -13.50
CA ASN A 493 19.58 13.86 -14.32
C ASN A 493 20.83 13.51 -13.51
N LEU A 494 21.04 12.24 -13.25
CA LEU A 494 22.17 11.71 -12.48
C LEU A 494 23.03 10.84 -13.40
N ALA A 495 24.25 11.24 -13.70
CA ALA A 495 25.17 10.50 -14.56
C ALA A 495 24.52 10.07 -15.91
N GLY A 496 23.74 10.97 -16.53
CA GLY A 496 23.05 10.72 -17.78
C GLY A 496 21.75 9.92 -17.66
N GLN A 497 21.27 9.67 -16.44
CA GLN A 497 20.01 8.96 -16.17
C GLN A 497 18.96 9.96 -15.70
N GLU A 498 17.89 10.08 -16.50
CA GLU A 498 16.81 11.02 -16.24
C GLU A 498 15.74 10.43 -15.33
N TYR A 499 15.35 11.20 -14.31
CA TYR A 499 14.28 10.94 -13.37
C TYR A 499 13.31 12.12 -13.39
N LYS A 500 12.03 11.85 -13.60
CA LYS A 500 10.94 12.84 -13.63
C LYS A 500 10.06 12.70 -12.40
N GLY A 501 9.83 13.80 -11.71
CA GLY A 501 9.10 13.75 -10.46
C GLY A 501 8.55 15.09 -10.01
N VAL A 502 8.37 15.20 -8.71
CA VAL A 502 7.83 16.40 -8.07
C VAL A 502 8.72 16.83 -6.90
N MET A 503 8.69 18.12 -6.65
CA MET A 503 9.34 18.74 -5.51
C MET A 503 8.28 19.30 -4.56
N MET A 504 8.47 19.11 -3.26
CA MET A 504 7.57 19.55 -2.22
C MET A 504 8.37 19.96 -0.98
N GLU A 505 7.68 20.56 -0.01
CA GLU A 505 8.21 20.73 1.34
C GLU A 505 7.58 19.70 2.27
N GLN A 506 8.42 19.00 3.04
CA GLN A 506 7.97 18.09 4.07
C GLN A 506 8.59 18.40 5.42
N THR A 507 7.85 18.07 6.46
CA THR A 507 8.33 18.21 7.84
C THR A 507 9.17 16.99 8.21
N LEU A 508 10.39 17.24 8.67
CA LEU A 508 11.26 16.18 9.18
C LEU A 508 10.90 15.83 10.61
N GLU A 509 10.65 14.57 10.88
CA GLU A 509 10.56 14.01 12.22
C GLU A 509 12.00 13.68 12.70
N PRO A 510 12.42 14.00 13.91
CA PRO A 510 11.74 14.63 15.04
C PRO A 510 11.98 16.14 15.17
N THR A 511 12.64 16.75 14.22
CA THR A 511 13.08 18.14 14.36
C THR A 511 11.96 19.14 14.14
N ILE A 512 10.82 18.68 13.56
CA ILE A 512 9.69 19.52 13.18
C ILE A 512 10.14 20.70 12.30
N THR A 513 11.16 20.48 11.49
CA THR A 513 11.66 21.45 10.52
C THR A 513 11.17 21.07 9.14
N THR A 514 10.61 22.02 8.41
CA THR A 514 10.21 21.84 7.02
C THR A 514 11.43 21.99 6.12
N THR A 515 11.56 21.10 5.15
CA THR A 515 12.66 21.14 4.18
C THR A 515 12.18 20.79 2.77
N PRO A 516 12.80 21.38 1.73
CA PRO A 516 12.57 20.96 0.36
C PRO A 516 12.97 19.49 0.14
N CYS A 517 12.05 18.75 -0.48
CA CYS A 517 12.21 17.34 -0.82
C CYS A 517 11.84 17.12 -2.27
N PHE A 518 12.34 16.05 -2.87
CA PHE A 518 11.88 15.58 -4.16
C PHE A 518 11.72 14.07 -4.18
N THR A 519 10.81 13.61 -5.03
CA THR A 519 10.64 12.22 -5.41
C THR A 519 10.52 12.14 -6.92
N ALA A 520 11.21 11.19 -7.56
CA ALA A 520 11.21 11.09 -9.01
C ALA A 520 11.37 9.65 -9.48
N LEU A 521 10.88 9.39 -10.69
CA LEU A 521 10.88 8.08 -11.35
C LEU A 521 11.71 8.13 -12.62
N ARG A 522 12.54 7.12 -12.84
CA ARG A 522 13.14 6.79 -14.12
C ARG A 522 12.25 5.78 -14.85
N SER A 523 11.42 6.26 -15.78
CA SER A 523 10.40 5.43 -16.46
C SER A 523 11.00 4.28 -17.25
N SER A 524 12.19 4.45 -17.84
CA SER A 524 12.88 3.40 -18.61
C SER A 524 13.31 2.19 -17.76
N THR A 525 13.32 2.29 -16.44
CA THR A 525 13.72 1.20 -15.53
C THR A 525 12.73 0.90 -14.42
N GLY A 526 11.79 1.82 -14.12
CA GLY A 526 10.88 1.71 -13.00
C GLY A 526 11.52 1.99 -11.63
N VAL A 527 12.71 2.61 -11.62
CA VAL A 527 13.45 2.97 -10.39
C VAL A 527 13.03 4.35 -9.92
N THR A 528 12.76 4.49 -8.63
CA THR A 528 12.47 5.77 -7.98
C THR A 528 13.63 6.26 -7.14
N ILE A 529 13.67 7.56 -6.95
CA ILE A 529 14.65 8.25 -6.09
C ILE A 529 13.94 9.21 -5.15
N TRP A 530 14.52 9.37 -3.97
CA TRP A 530 14.15 10.39 -3.00
C TRP A 530 15.31 11.34 -2.73
N GLY A 531 15.01 12.62 -2.49
CA GLY A 531 15.98 13.60 -2.03
C GLY A 531 15.38 14.53 -0.99
N TYR A 532 16.15 14.91 0.00
CA TYR A 532 15.77 16.00 0.90
C TYR A 532 16.98 16.89 1.18
N LYS A 533 16.70 18.20 1.25
CA LYS A 533 17.70 19.19 1.59
C LYS A 533 18.02 19.11 3.08
N TYR A 534 19.30 19.05 3.41
CA TYR A 534 19.76 19.11 4.78
C TYR A 534 20.68 20.33 4.94
N ASP A 535 20.44 21.11 5.99
CA ASP A 535 21.43 22.05 6.45
C ASP A 535 22.39 21.27 7.35
N GLU A 536 23.66 21.26 7.04
CA GLU A 536 24.64 20.85 8.02
C GLU A 536 24.49 21.76 9.23
N ILE A 537 23.82 21.29 10.26
CA ILE A 537 24.03 21.82 11.60
C ILE A 537 25.37 21.24 12.02
N THR A 538 26.44 21.74 11.36
CA THR A 538 27.77 21.51 11.85
C THR A 538 27.81 22.12 13.25
N GLY A 539 28.42 21.41 14.16
CA GLY A 539 28.38 21.71 15.58
C GLY A 539 28.74 23.16 15.94
N ILE A 540 28.88 23.43 17.20
CA ILE A 540 29.13 24.74 17.84
C ILE A 540 30.07 25.67 17.07
N ASP A 541 31.00 25.14 16.27
CA ASP A 541 31.96 25.91 15.49
C ASP A 541 31.33 26.66 14.30
N ASP A 542 30.28 26.13 13.68
CA ASP A 542 29.59 26.82 12.58
C ASP A 542 28.67 27.94 13.10
N VAL A 543 28.13 27.77 14.29
CA VAL A 543 27.39 28.84 14.98
C VAL A 543 28.32 29.98 15.35
N ARG A 544 29.55 29.69 15.78
CA ARG A 544 30.55 30.70 16.10
C ARG A 544 31.04 31.47 14.86
N SER A 545 31.17 30.79 13.72
CA SER A 545 31.61 31.46 12.47
C SER A 545 30.54 32.40 11.90
N LYS A 546 29.24 32.04 12.04
CA LYS A 546 28.12 32.90 11.62
C LYS A 546 27.81 34.04 12.58
N MET A 547 28.42 34.06 13.77
CA MET A 547 28.22 35.08 14.79
C MET A 547 29.34 36.15 14.81
N SER A 548 30.34 36.04 13.95
CA SER A 548 31.42 37.04 13.87
C SER A 548 30.97 38.43 13.38
N ASP A 549 29.69 38.55 12.93
CA ASP A 549 29.10 39.82 12.49
C ASP A 549 28.37 40.63 13.60
N GLY A 550 28.43 40.17 14.84
CA GLY A 550 28.06 40.96 16.02
C GLY A 550 26.56 41.15 16.29
N ARG A 551 25.62 40.47 15.60
CA ARG A 551 24.16 40.75 15.71
C ARG A 551 23.29 39.68 16.36
N GLY A 552 23.87 38.58 16.88
CA GLY A 552 23.06 37.49 17.45
C GLY A 552 23.25 37.30 18.96
N GLY A 553 22.17 37.17 19.71
CA GLY A 553 22.18 36.77 21.12
C GLY A 553 21.83 35.31 21.30
N PHE A 554 22.43 34.65 22.29
CA PHE A 554 22.01 33.33 22.76
C PHE A 554 20.86 33.47 23.75
N TYR A 555 19.84 32.65 23.61
CA TYR A 555 18.70 32.60 24.53
C TYR A 555 18.45 31.16 24.98
N ASN A 556 18.05 30.96 26.21
CA ASN A 556 17.54 29.67 26.66
C ASN A 556 16.09 29.43 26.17
N ILE A 557 15.55 28.25 26.44
CA ILE A 557 14.18 27.88 26.03
C ILE A 557 13.09 28.79 26.63
N ASN A 558 13.42 29.52 27.71
CA ASN A 558 12.52 30.47 28.38
C ASN A 558 12.67 31.90 27.81
N GLY A 559 13.43 32.09 26.75
CA GLY A 559 13.64 33.41 26.12
C GLY A 559 14.63 34.32 26.85
N GLN A 560 15.36 33.83 27.84
CA GLN A 560 16.35 34.63 28.57
C GLN A 560 17.69 34.58 27.82
N LYS A 561 18.33 35.75 27.68
CA LYS A 561 19.64 35.88 27.07
C LYS A 561 20.72 35.16 27.94
N VAL A 562 21.46 34.28 27.33
CA VAL A 562 22.50 33.47 28.01
C VAL A 562 23.85 33.59 27.32
N SER A 563 24.91 33.19 28.02
CA SER A 563 26.25 33.15 27.42
C SER A 563 26.41 31.92 26.52
N ASN A 564 27.30 31.96 25.59
CA ASN A 564 27.61 30.84 24.70
C ASN A 564 28.27 29.64 25.40
N SER A 565 28.61 29.75 26.69
CA SER A 565 29.16 28.68 27.53
C SER A 565 28.12 27.87 28.27
N ASN A 566 26.82 28.28 28.23
CA ASN A 566 25.79 27.56 28.91
C ASN A 566 25.50 26.25 28.17
N LYS A 567 25.49 25.12 28.93
CA LYS A 567 25.10 23.80 28.39
C LYS A 567 23.58 23.69 28.31
N GLY A 568 23.09 22.94 27.34
CA GLY A 568 21.68 22.68 27.14
C GLY A 568 21.10 23.29 25.85
N ILE A 569 19.79 23.34 25.74
CA ILE A 569 19.12 23.86 24.54
C ILE A 569 19.18 25.39 24.54
N MET A 570 19.69 25.94 23.45
CA MET A 570 19.77 27.39 23.21
C MET A 570 18.99 27.78 21.95
N ILE A 571 18.51 29.00 21.91
CA ILE A 571 17.85 29.61 20.76
C ILE A 571 18.76 30.71 20.22
N VAL A 572 19.09 30.63 18.94
CA VAL A 572 19.90 31.64 18.22
C VAL A 572 19.17 31.97 16.93
N ASN A 573 18.87 33.24 16.72
CA ASN A 573 18.13 33.70 15.54
C ASN A 573 16.83 32.90 15.27
N GLY A 574 16.11 32.54 16.34
CA GLY A 574 14.86 31.78 16.27
C GLY A 574 15.03 30.27 16.11
N LYS A 575 16.24 29.75 15.96
CA LYS A 575 16.52 28.30 15.83
C LYS A 575 17.04 27.71 17.15
N LYS A 576 16.67 26.46 17.44
CA LYS A 576 17.09 25.71 18.64
C LYS A 576 18.40 24.97 18.38
N TYR A 577 19.32 25.01 19.34
CA TYR A 577 20.61 24.31 19.33
C TYR A 577 20.84 23.60 20.68
N LEU A 578 21.49 22.47 20.63
CA LEU A 578 21.94 21.77 21.84
C LEU A 578 23.44 22.07 22.06
N ASN A 579 23.75 22.81 23.13
CA ASN A 579 25.10 23.02 23.60
C ASN A 579 25.47 21.92 24.59
N LYS A 580 26.38 21.00 24.22
CA LYS A 580 26.78 19.84 25.02
C LYS A 580 27.81 20.18 26.11
#